data_e79017c13dcdfa484b6f1412b60b5974
#
_entry.id   e79017c13dcdfa484b6f1412b60b5974
#
_cell.length_a   1.000
_cell.length_b   1.000
_cell.length_c   1.000
_cell.angle_alpha   90.00
_cell.angle_beta   90.00
_cell.angle_gamma   90.00
#
_symmetry.space_group_name_H-M   'P 1'
#
loop_
_entity.id
_entity.type
_entity.pdbx_description
1 polymer ?
#
loop_
_entity_poly.entity_id
_entity_poly.type
_entity_poly.pdbx_seq_one_letter_code
_entity_poly.pdbx_strand_id
1 'polypeptide(L)' 'MVEMEDRWLSITEICKYLGVSNDTVYKWIDKHGMPAHRMGRLWKFKKDEVDDWVKAGGADQTNRN' A
#
# COMPACT_ATOMS: atom_id res chain seq x y z
N MET A 1 8.59 -9.96 -19.35
CA MET A 1 8.61 -9.76 -18.92
C MET A 1 8.21 -8.91 -18.09
N VAL A 2 7.77 -8.49 -17.83
CA VAL A 2 7.51 -7.59 -17.23
C VAL A 2 6.42 -7.47 -16.58
N GLU A 3 5.72 -8.22 -16.43
CA GLU A 3 4.61 -8.19 -15.82
C GLU A 3 4.71 -7.99 -14.41
N MET A 4 5.76 -7.88 -13.84
CA MET A 4 5.86 -7.71 -12.47
C MET A 4 5.12 -6.53 -12.01
N GLU A 5 4.94 -5.54 -12.82
CA GLU A 5 4.29 -4.38 -12.36
C GLU A 5 2.86 -4.50 -12.22
N ASP A 6 2.26 -5.48 -12.82
CA ASP A 6 0.87 -5.71 -12.74
C ASP A 6 0.49 -6.72 -11.73
N ARG A 7 1.41 -7.31 -11.03
CA ARG A 7 1.05 -8.35 -10.13
C ARG A 7 0.55 -7.75 -8.83
N TRP A 8 -0.25 -8.49 -8.12
CA TRP A 8 -0.71 -8.07 -6.82
C TRP A 8 0.40 -8.25 -5.80
N LEU A 9 0.54 -7.28 -4.92
CA LEU A 9 1.56 -7.35 -3.87
C LEU A 9 0.92 -7.74 -2.56
N SER A 10 1.62 -8.53 -1.76
CA SER A 10 1.12 -8.90 -0.44
C SER A 10 1.42 -7.77 0.54
N ILE A 11 0.92 -7.89 1.75
CA ILE A 11 1.18 -6.88 2.76
C ILE A 11 2.68 -6.80 3.05
N THR A 12 3.35 -7.92 3.09
CA THR A 12 4.78 -7.93 3.33
C THR A 12 5.51 -7.22 2.21
N GLU A 13 5.10 -7.48 0.99
CA GLU A 13 5.75 -6.87 -0.16
C GLU A 13 5.53 -5.37 -0.20
N ILE A 14 4.31 -4.93 0.11
CA ILE A 14 4.05 -3.51 0.04
C ILE A 14 4.78 -2.78 1.17
N CYS A 15 4.93 -3.41 2.33
CA CYS A 15 5.68 -2.82 3.40
C CYS A 15 7.13 -2.62 3.01
N LYS A 16 7.71 -3.61 2.34
CA LYS A 16 9.06 -3.49 1.90
C LYS A 16 9.20 -2.43 0.82
N TYR A 17 8.25 -2.38 -0.08
CA TYR A 17 8.29 -1.41 -1.17
C TYR A 17 8.23 0.02 -0.63
N LEU A 18 7.41 0.24 0.38
CA LEU A 18 7.26 1.57 0.93
C LEU A 18 8.19 1.85 2.10
N GLY A 19 8.83 0.84 2.62
CA GLY A 19 9.75 1.01 3.73
C GLY A 19 9.07 1.28 5.05
N VAL A 20 7.92 0.66 5.29
CA VAL A 20 7.17 0.89 6.51
C VAL A 20 6.78 -0.42 7.17
N SER A 21 6.28 -0.37 8.38
CA SER A 21 5.87 -1.57 9.08
C SER A 21 4.47 -1.99 8.71
N ASN A 22 4.10 -3.20 9.05
CA ASN A 22 2.77 -3.71 8.80
C ASN A 22 1.74 -2.86 9.52
N ASP A 23 2.02 -2.48 10.75
CA ASP A 23 1.09 -1.66 11.51
C ASP A 23 0.80 -0.35 10.80
N THR A 24 1.81 0.24 10.20
CA THR A 24 1.64 1.48 9.48
C THR A 24 0.73 1.28 8.28
N VAL A 25 0.93 0.19 7.56
CA VAL A 25 0.10 -0.08 6.38
C VAL A 25 -1.35 -0.31 6.79
N TYR A 26 -1.59 -1.06 7.86
CA TYR A 26 -2.94 -1.29 8.31
C TYR A 26 -3.61 0.01 8.75
N LYS A 27 -2.87 0.88 9.39
CA LYS A 27 -3.40 2.15 9.79
C LYS A 27 -3.77 2.99 8.58
N TRP A 28 -2.94 2.99 7.57
CA TRP A 28 -3.23 3.74 6.35
C TRP A 28 -4.47 3.20 5.65
N ILE A 29 -4.65 1.88 5.63
CA ILE A 29 -5.83 1.29 5.03
C ILE A 29 -7.08 1.75 5.79
N ASP A 30 -7.00 1.75 7.09
CA ASP A 30 -8.14 2.06 7.92
C ASP A 30 -8.45 3.55 8.02
N LYS A 31 -7.44 4.37 8.08
CA LYS A 31 -7.63 5.77 8.36
C LYS A 31 -7.30 6.75 7.28
N HIS A 32 -6.50 6.35 6.34
CA HIS A 32 -6.01 7.29 5.32
C HIS A 32 -6.39 6.94 3.90
N GLY A 33 -7.22 5.95 3.74
CA GLY A 33 -7.73 5.61 2.41
C GLY A 33 -6.75 4.94 1.46
N MET A 34 -5.75 4.26 2.00
CA MET A 34 -4.79 3.59 1.15
C MET A 34 -5.50 2.55 0.30
N PRO A 35 -5.24 2.52 -1.00
CA PRO A 35 -5.91 1.55 -1.87
C PRO A 35 -5.43 0.14 -1.55
N ALA A 36 -6.37 -0.73 -1.22
CA ALA A 36 -6.07 -2.10 -0.88
C ALA A 36 -7.28 -2.97 -1.24
N HIS A 37 -7.02 -4.21 -1.56
CA HIS A 37 -8.10 -5.12 -1.98
C HIS A 37 -8.03 -6.37 -1.09
N ARG A 38 -9.18 -6.80 -0.60
CA ARG A 38 -9.23 -7.95 0.25
C ARG A 38 -9.54 -9.17 -0.56
N MET A 39 -8.70 -10.16 -0.49
CA MET A 39 -8.93 -11.41 -1.20
C MET A 39 -8.92 -12.51 -0.17
N GLY A 40 -10.11 -12.93 0.24
CA GLY A 40 -10.25 -13.90 1.28
C GLY A 40 -9.76 -13.29 2.58
N ARG A 41 -8.71 -13.84 3.16
CA ARG A 41 -8.21 -13.31 4.36
C ARG A 41 -7.01 -12.44 4.14
N LEU A 42 -6.57 -12.26 2.89
CA LEU A 42 -5.33 -11.55 2.61
C LEU A 42 -5.59 -10.20 2.02
N TRP A 43 -4.75 -9.25 2.34
CA TRP A 43 -4.78 -7.95 1.70
C TRP A 43 -3.82 -7.98 0.54
N LYS A 44 -4.26 -7.44 -0.59
CA LYS A 44 -3.43 -7.35 -1.78
C LYS A 44 -3.45 -5.92 -2.28
N PHE A 45 -2.36 -5.53 -2.91
CA PHE A 45 -2.19 -4.16 -3.35
C PHE A 45 -1.71 -4.11 -4.78
N LYS A 46 -2.11 -3.07 -5.52
CA LYS A 46 -1.59 -2.83 -6.85
C LYS A 46 -0.61 -1.68 -6.73
N LYS A 47 0.59 -1.92 -7.21
CA LYS A 47 1.63 -0.94 -7.10
C LYS A 47 1.23 0.41 -7.67
N ASP A 48 0.60 0.42 -8.84
CA ASP A 48 0.20 1.66 -9.47
C ASP A 48 -0.77 2.45 -8.64
N GLU A 49 -1.70 1.78 -8.02
CA GLU A 49 -2.69 2.45 -7.19
C GLU A 49 -2.04 3.04 -5.96
N VAL A 50 -1.14 2.30 -5.37
CA VAL A 50 -0.46 2.77 -4.18
C VAL A 50 0.43 3.96 -4.50
N ASP A 51 1.11 3.89 -5.64
CA ASP A 51 1.97 4.99 -6.07
C ASP A 51 1.16 6.26 -6.25
N ASP A 52 0.00 6.15 -6.87
CA ASP A 52 -0.84 7.31 -7.09
C ASP A 52 -1.32 7.90 -5.77
N TRP A 53 -1.67 7.03 -4.83
CA TRP A 53 -2.14 7.47 -3.53
C TRP A 53 -1.01 8.21 -2.79
N VAL A 54 0.21 7.68 -2.87
CA VAL A 54 1.34 8.31 -2.22
C VAL A 54 1.62 9.67 -2.86
N LYS A 55 1.57 9.74 -4.18
CA LYS A 55 1.82 10.97 -4.88
C LYS A 55 0.77 12.01 -4.57
N ALA A 56 -0.42 11.58 -4.27
CA ALA A 56 -1.48 12.48 -3.93
C ALA A 56 -1.38 12.97 -2.48
N GLY A 57 -0.39 12.51 -1.76
CA GLY A 57 -0.18 12.97 -0.39
C GLY A 57 -0.79 12.11 0.67
N GLY A 58 -1.26 10.94 0.32
CA GLY A 58 -1.90 10.07 1.30
C GLY A 58 -0.98 9.68 2.43
N ALA A 59 0.25 9.33 2.10
CA ALA A 59 1.19 8.93 3.13
C ALA A 59 1.70 10.11 3.94
N ASP A 60 1.70 11.29 3.34
CA ASP A 60 2.15 12.43 4.01
C ASP A 60 1.34 12.81 5.18
N GLN A 61 0.11 12.43 5.20
CA GLN A 61 -0.75 12.75 6.28
C GLN A 61 -0.30 12.17 7.56
N THR A 62 0.38 11.07 7.53
CA THR A 62 0.81 10.47 8.72
C THR A 62 2.19 10.88 9.06
N ASN A 63 2.93 11.45 8.14
CA ASN A 63 4.21 11.74 8.38
C ASN A 63 4.49 13.04 8.81
N ARG A 64 3.67 13.74 9.13
CA ARG A 64 3.89 14.93 9.49
C ARG A 64 4.53 15.02 10.59
N ASN A 65 5.09 15.13 10.99
CA ASN A 65 5.73 15.11 12.07
C ASN A 65 6.01 15.92 12.50
#